data_337a5247bf2f4f45ace2a9d177ab69aa
#
_entry.id   337a5247bf2f4f45ace2a9d177ab69aa
#
_cell.length_a   1.000
_cell.length_b   1.000
_cell.length_c   1.000
_cell.angle_alpha   90.00
_cell.angle_beta   90.00
_cell.angle_gamma   90.00
#
_symmetry.space_group_name_H-M   'P 1'
#
loop_
_entity.id
_entity.type
_entity.pdbx_description
1 polymer ?
#
loop_
_entity_poly.entity_id
_entity_poly.type
_entity_poly.pdbx_seq_one_letter_code
_entity_poly.pdbx_strand_id
1 'polypeptide(L)'
;MPQKRAIPFDTSAVELTCVVAPRPKIKDFRSGEVDTDRETGATLVMVGLVATLNGRADMFTVSVPEPGVPAELRVGAVVKATGLVYRHGVSDKGDKRPWEMFTARSLTPASVPEG
;
A
#
# COMPACT_ATOMS: atom_id res chain seq x y z
N MET A 1 3.59 17.49 19.57
CA MET A 1 4.04 17.00 18.27
C MET A 1 3.42 15.66 17.96
N PRO A 2 2.80 15.51 16.80
CA PRO A 2 2.31 14.20 16.42
C PRO A 2 3.49 13.26 16.22
N GLN A 3 3.39 12.10 16.81
CA GLN A 3 4.42 11.09 16.61
C GLN A 3 4.09 10.30 15.36
N LYS A 4 4.97 10.39 14.39
CA LYS A 4 4.91 9.57 13.18
C LYS A 4 5.96 8.49 13.29
N ARG A 5 5.54 7.26 13.12
CA ARG A 5 6.44 6.12 13.13
C ARG A 5 6.31 5.32 11.86
N ALA A 6 7.42 4.81 11.38
CA ALA A 6 7.48 3.98 10.20
C ALA A 6 8.17 2.67 10.57
N ILE A 7 7.52 1.56 10.30
CA ILE A 7 8.02 0.23 10.62
C ILE A 7 8.18 -0.55 9.33
N PRO A 8 9.42 -0.85 8.91
CA PRO A 8 9.63 -1.67 7.72
C PRO A 8 9.13 -3.09 7.93
N PHE A 9 8.58 -3.69 6.88
CA PHE A 9 8.17 -5.07 6.90
C PHE A 9 9.07 -5.93 6.03
N ASP A 10 9.49 -7.06 6.58
CA ASP A 10 10.12 -8.11 5.80
C ASP A 10 9.02 -8.99 5.19
N THR A 11 8.89 -8.94 3.88
CA THR A 11 7.86 -9.69 3.17
C THR A 11 8.38 -10.98 2.57
N SER A 12 9.62 -11.37 2.86
CA SER A 12 10.24 -12.56 2.26
C SER A 12 9.52 -13.85 2.60
N ALA A 13 8.87 -13.93 3.77
CA ALA A 13 8.15 -15.12 4.23
C ALA A 13 6.64 -15.05 3.99
N VAL A 14 6.15 -14.02 3.32
CA VAL A 14 4.73 -13.74 3.17
C VAL A 14 4.36 -13.70 1.70
N GLU A 15 3.28 -14.38 1.34
CA GLU A 15 2.72 -14.24 0.00
C GLU A 15 1.72 -13.09 -0.02
N LEU A 16 1.89 -12.18 -0.97
CA LEU A 16 0.97 -11.04 -1.16
C LEU A 16 0.17 -11.25 -2.42
N THR A 17 -1.14 -11.21 -2.29
CA THR A 17 -2.06 -11.38 -3.42
C THR A 17 -2.93 -10.15 -3.58
N CYS A 18 -3.02 -9.63 -4.80
CA CYS A 18 -3.89 -8.51 -5.10
C CYS A 18 -5.36 -8.94 -5.03
N VAL A 19 -6.14 -8.25 -4.21
CA VAL A 19 -7.58 -8.55 -4.05
C VAL A 19 -8.47 -7.35 -4.37
N VAL A 20 -7.90 -6.15 -4.42
CA VAL A 20 -8.59 -4.95 -4.90
C VAL A 20 -7.68 -4.28 -5.92
N ALA A 21 -8.20 -4.12 -7.14
CA ALA A 21 -7.43 -3.54 -8.24
C ALA A 21 -6.96 -2.11 -7.92
N PRO A 22 -5.84 -1.66 -8.50
CA PRO A 22 -5.33 -0.31 -8.27
C PRO A 22 -6.36 0.77 -8.59
N ARG A 23 -6.43 1.76 -7.71
CA ARG A 23 -7.29 2.93 -7.90
C ARG A 23 -6.60 4.16 -7.33
N PRO A 24 -6.87 5.37 -7.85
CA PRO A 24 -6.28 6.59 -7.30
C PRO A 24 -6.64 6.77 -5.83
N LYS A 25 -5.68 7.20 -5.04
CA LYS A 25 -5.93 7.56 -3.65
C LYS A 25 -6.55 8.95 -3.61
N ILE A 26 -7.75 9.09 -3.07
CA ILE A 26 -8.45 10.37 -3.03
C ILE A 26 -8.08 11.11 -1.75
N LYS A 27 -7.56 12.32 -1.92
CA LYS A 27 -7.19 13.21 -0.82
C LYS A 27 -8.40 13.96 -0.29
N ASP A 28 -9.25 14.43 -1.19
CA ASP A 28 -10.46 15.19 -0.86
C ASP A 28 -11.63 14.65 -1.66
N PHE A 29 -12.57 14.00 -0.97
CA PHE A 29 -13.74 13.42 -1.63
C PHE A 29 -14.71 14.46 -2.20
N ARG A 30 -14.68 15.71 -1.72
CA ARG A 30 -15.54 16.76 -2.23
C ARG A 30 -15.11 17.25 -3.61
N SER A 31 -13.79 17.42 -3.79
CA SER A 31 -13.24 17.91 -5.05
C SER A 31 -12.78 16.79 -5.97
N GLY A 32 -12.64 15.58 -5.46
CA GLY A 32 -12.04 14.47 -6.19
C GLY A 32 -10.54 14.60 -6.34
N GLU A 33 -9.90 15.49 -5.59
CA GLU A 33 -8.47 15.68 -5.64
C GLU A 33 -7.73 14.40 -5.26
N VAL A 34 -6.78 14.00 -6.10
CA VAL A 34 -5.97 12.80 -5.90
C VAL A 34 -4.76 13.14 -5.05
N ASP A 35 -4.44 12.25 -4.11
CA ASP A 35 -3.26 12.41 -3.27
C ASP A 35 -1.98 12.12 -4.06
N THR A 36 -0.90 12.78 -3.68
CA THR A 36 0.39 12.65 -4.35
C THR A 36 1.50 12.35 -3.35
N ASP A 37 2.56 11.70 -3.86
CA ASP A 37 3.76 11.46 -3.09
C ASP A 37 4.52 12.78 -2.89
N ARG A 38 4.87 13.09 -1.67
CA ARG A 38 5.56 14.33 -1.33
C ARG A 38 6.94 14.46 -1.93
N GLU A 39 7.64 13.34 -2.11
CA GLU A 39 9.01 13.34 -2.61
C GLU A 39 9.07 13.49 -4.13
N THR A 40 8.18 12.81 -4.84
CA THR A 40 8.25 12.71 -6.30
C THR A 40 7.14 13.47 -7.02
N GLY A 41 6.06 13.83 -6.32
CA GLY A 41 4.87 14.42 -6.93
C GLY A 41 4.01 13.41 -7.68
N ALA A 42 4.39 12.15 -7.69
CA ALA A 42 3.63 11.12 -8.39
C ALA A 42 2.27 10.88 -7.72
N THR A 43 1.27 10.60 -8.52
CA THR A 43 -0.06 10.22 -8.03
C THR A 43 0.05 8.95 -7.18
N LEU A 44 -0.59 8.95 -6.01
CA LEU A 44 -0.66 7.77 -5.17
C LEU A 44 -1.82 6.88 -5.60
N VAL A 45 -1.56 5.60 -5.62
CA VAL A 45 -2.52 4.56 -6.01
C VAL A 45 -2.71 3.63 -4.83
N MET A 46 -3.95 3.26 -4.55
CA MET A 46 -4.27 2.30 -3.50
C MET A 46 -4.51 0.94 -4.11
N VAL A 47 -3.91 -0.08 -3.50
CA VAL A 47 -4.05 -1.47 -3.93
C VAL A 47 -4.43 -2.30 -2.71
N GLY A 48 -5.43 -3.14 -2.82
CA GLY A 48 -5.81 -4.07 -1.76
C GLY A 48 -5.00 -5.36 -1.89
N LEU A 49 -4.35 -5.76 -0.81
CA LEU A 49 -3.54 -6.98 -0.77
C LEU A 49 -3.99 -7.88 0.38
N VAL A 50 -3.82 -9.17 0.18
CA VAL A 50 -3.94 -10.16 1.25
C VAL A 50 -2.55 -10.73 1.49
N ALA A 51 -2.11 -10.67 2.74
CA ALA A 51 -0.88 -11.29 3.19
C ALA A 51 -1.20 -12.66 3.78
N THR A 52 -0.60 -13.71 3.23
CA THR A 52 -0.80 -15.07 3.70
C THR A 52 0.49 -15.58 4.35
N LEU A 53 0.37 -16.02 5.59
CA LEU A 53 1.50 -16.56 6.36
C LEU A 53 0.97 -17.63 7.31
N ASN A 54 1.55 -18.83 7.21
CA ASN A 54 1.24 -19.96 8.12
C ASN A 54 -0.27 -20.25 8.24
N GLY A 55 -0.97 -20.23 7.12
CA GLY A 55 -2.40 -20.52 7.09
C GLY A 55 -3.30 -19.39 7.54
N ARG A 56 -2.72 -18.22 7.82
CA ARG A 56 -3.48 -17.01 8.16
C ARG A 56 -3.43 -16.02 7.02
N ALA A 57 -4.55 -15.34 6.81
CA ALA A 57 -4.65 -14.33 5.75
C ALA A 57 -5.21 -13.04 6.33
N ASP A 58 -4.50 -11.94 6.11
CA ASP A 58 -4.92 -10.62 6.54
C ASP A 58 -4.96 -9.66 5.35
N MET A 59 -6.05 -8.93 5.23
CA MET A 59 -6.21 -7.96 4.17
C MET A 59 -5.77 -6.58 4.64
N PHE A 60 -5.05 -5.87 3.76
CA PHE A 60 -4.68 -4.48 4.01
C PHE A 60 -4.63 -3.71 2.69
N THR A 61 -4.70 -2.40 2.79
CA THR A 61 -4.59 -1.53 1.63
C THR A 61 -3.23 -0.83 1.67
N VAL A 62 -2.53 -0.82 0.54
CA VAL A 62 -1.22 -0.19 0.43
C VAL A 62 -1.29 1.00 -0.53
N SER A 63 -0.61 2.10 -0.17
CA SER A 63 -0.44 3.25 -1.04
C SER A 63 0.90 3.15 -1.76
N VAL A 64 0.88 3.26 -3.08
CA VAL A 64 2.08 3.11 -3.92
C VAL A 64 2.09 4.26 -4.94
N PRO A 65 3.24 4.92 -5.17
CA PRO A 65 3.34 5.87 -6.27
C PRO A 65 3.04 5.18 -7.61
N GLU A 66 2.29 5.83 -8.47
CA GLU A 66 1.80 5.25 -9.71
C GLU A 66 2.89 4.56 -10.54
N PRO A 67 4.10 5.14 -10.74
CA PRO A 67 5.14 4.44 -11.49
C PRO A 67 5.57 3.11 -10.88
N GLY A 68 5.32 2.89 -9.60
CA GLY A 68 5.64 1.64 -8.92
C GLY A 68 4.56 0.58 -9.01
N VAL A 69 3.46 0.83 -9.72
CA VAL A 69 2.35 -0.11 -9.86
C VAL A 69 2.37 -0.71 -11.27
N PRO A 70 2.37 -2.05 -11.41
CA PRO A 70 2.30 -2.66 -12.74
C PRO A 70 1.04 -2.23 -13.49
N ALA A 71 1.19 -1.90 -14.78
CA ALA A 71 0.09 -1.41 -15.60
C ALA A 71 -1.06 -2.42 -15.72
N GLU A 72 -0.76 -3.70 -15.60
CA GLU A 72 -1.74 -4.77 -15.76
C GLU A 72 -1.98 -5.56 -14.48
N LEU A 73 -1.83 -4.91 -13.34
CA LEU A 73 -2.07 -5.60 -12.07
C LEU A 73 -3.55 -5.96 -11.93
N ARG A 74 -3.82 -7.24 -11.74
CA ARG A 74 -5.19 -7.78 -11.65
C ARG A 74 -5.44 -8.44 -10.31
N VAL A 75 -6.71 -8.50 -9.95
CA VAL A 75 -7.15 -9.29 -8.80
C VAL A 75 -6.75 -10.74 -9.00
N GLY A 76 -6.16 -11.33 -7.98
CA GLY A 76 -5.64 -12.70 -8.01
C GLY A 76 -4.14 -12.78 -8.29
N ALA A 77 -3.51 -11.70 -8.73
CA ALA A 77 -2.09 -11.71 -9.01
C ALA A 77 -1.28 -11.74 -7.72
N VAL A 78 -0.23 -12.56 -7.70
CA VAL A 78 0.74 -12.58 -6.60
C VAL A 78 1.80 -11.53 -6.91
N VAL A 79 2.12 -10.71 -5.91
CA VAL A 79 3.05 -9.59 -6.08
C VAL A 79 4.13 -9.61 -5.02
N LYS A 80 5.23 -8.92 -5.31
CA LYS A 80 6.26 -8.58 -4.34
C LYS A 80 6.22 -7.09 -4.08
N ALA A 81 6.28 -6.70 -2.83
CA ALA A 81 6.31 -5.29 -2.44
C ALA A 81 7.74 -4.89 -2.10
N THR A 82 8.19 -3.79 -2.67
CA THR A 82 9.48 -3.20 -2.35
C THR A 82 9.27 -2.03 -1.43
N GLY A 83 10.00 -2.01 -0.31
CA GLY A 83 9.91 -0.93 0.65
C GLY A 83 8.55 -0.84 1.34
N LEU A 84 7.95 -1.99 1.66
CA LEU A 84 6.69 -1.99 2.41
C LEU A 84 6.93 -1.50 3.82
N VAL A 85 6.18 -0.49 4.22
CA VAL A 85 6.30 0.16 5.52
C VAL A 85 4.91 0.36 6.11
N TYR A 86 4.78 0.03 7.38
CA TYR A 86 3.61 0.38 8.17
C TYR A 86 3.87 1.74 8.83
N ARG A 87 2.99 2.69 8.56
CA ARG A 87 3.06 4.03 9.14
C ARG A 87 1.88 4.27 10.05
N HIS A 88 2.12 4.89 11.18
CA HIS A 88 1.06 5.25 12.11
C HIS A 88 1.39 6.55 12.82
N GLY A 89 0.39 7.17 13.37
CA GLY A 89 0.56 8.41 14.09
C GLY A 89 -0.75 8.88 14.69
N VAL A 90 -0.73 10.10 15.19
CA VAL A 90 -1.91 10.75 15.74
C VAL A 90 -2.14 12.05 14.98
N SER A 91 -3.38 12.30 14.60
CA SER A 91 -3.73 13.51 13.88
C SER A 91 -3.49 14.76 14.73
N ASP A 92 -2.96 15.81 14.11
CA ASP A 92 -2.78 17.13 14.75
C ASP A 92 -4.09 17.87 14.94
N LYS A 93 -5.13 17.46 14.27
CA LYS A 93 -6.38 18.19 14.22
C LYS A 93 -7.33 17.73 15.33
N GLY A 94 -7.89 18.73 16.04
CA GLY A 94 -9.04 18.59 16.93
C GLY A 94 -9.11 17.34 17.79
N ASP A 95 -9.49 16.24 17.23
CA ASP A 95 -9.81 14.99 17.94
C ASP A 95 -8.59 14.12 18.25
N LYS A 96 -7.42 14.45 17.74
CA LYS A 96 -6.19 13.66 17.92
C LYS A 96 -6.42 12.17 17.66
N ARG A 97 -7.05 11.86 16.52
CA ARG A 97 -7.36 10.48 16.18
C ARG A 97 -6.13 9.72 15.73
N PRO A 98 -5.94 8.49 16.19
CA PRO A 98 -4.90 7.66 15.64
C PRO A 98 -5.20 7.32 14.19
N TRP A 99 -4.14 7.25 13.38
CA TRP A 99 -4.24 6.83 12.00
C TRP A 99 -3.15 5.82 11.68
N GLU A 100 -3.40 5.02 10.68
CA GLU A 100 -2.41 4.06 10.19
C GLU A 100 -2.52 3.93 8.69
N MET A 101 -1.43 3.57 8.04
CA MET A 101 -1.40 3.29 6.62
C MET A 101 -0.22 2.39 6.28
N PHE A 102 -0.38 1.61 5.22
CA PHE A 102 0.72 0.89 4.61
C PHE A 102 1.15 1.61 3.34
N THR A 103 2.45 1.75 3.15
CA THR A 103 3.02 2.33 1.94
C THR A 103 4.08 1.40 1.38
N ALA A 104 4.22 1.38 0.07
CA ALA A 104 5.30 0.65 -0.59
C ALA A 104 5.86 1.52 -1.69
N ARG A 105 7.11 1.28 -2.04
CA ARG A 105 7.77 1.99 -3.13
C ARG A 105 7.30 1.48 -4.47
N SER A 106 7.14 0.17 -4.58
CA SER A 106 6.66 -0.47 -5.80
C SER A 106 6.09 -1.85 -5.51
N LEU A 107 5.25 -2.31 -6.43
CA LEU A 107 4.77 -3.68 -6.47
C LEU A 107 5.23 -4.28 -7.79
N THR A 108 5.72 -5.50 -7.75
CA THR A 108 6.12 -6.22 -8.96
C THR A 108 5.41 -7.57 -9.00
N PRO A 109 5.03 -8.06 -10.18
CA PRO A 109 4.48 -9.41 -10.28
C PRO A 109 5.49 -10.42 -9.76
N ALA A 110 5.06 -11.31 -8.90
CA ALA A 110 5.92 -12.42 -8.49
C ALA A 110 6.05 -13.38 -9.66
N SER A 111 7.29 -13.76 -9.97
CA SER A 111 7.48 -14.79 -10.98
C SER A 111 6.92 -16.09 -10.45
N VAL A 112 5.93 -16.62 -11.13
CA VAL A 112 5.44 -17.96 -10.85
C VAL A 112 6.32 -18.91 -11.65
N PRO A 113 7.05 -19.83 -10.98
CA PRO A 113 7.79 -20.83 -11.73
C PRO A 113 6.79 -21.64 -12.55
N GLU A 114 6.97 -21.63 -13.85
CA GLU A 114 6.22 -22.52 -14.70
C GLU A 114 6.64 -23.95 -14.39
N GLY A 115 5.75 -24.62 -13.70
CA GLY A 115 5.99 -26.01 -13.33
C GLY A 115 5.70 -26.96 -14.43
#